data_beb0e0c0c41a3f595420d827a8d73fc7
#
_entry.id   beb0e0c0c41a3f595420d827a8d73fc7
#
_cell.length_a   1.000
_cell.length_b   1.000
_cell.length_c   1.000
_cell.angle_alpha   90.00
_cell.angle_beta   90.00
_cell.angle_gamma   90.00
#
_symmetry.space_group_name_H-M   'P 1'
#
loop_
_entity.id
_entity.type
_entity.pdbx_description
1 polymer ?
#
loop_
_entity_poly.entity_id
_entity_poly.type
_entity_poly.pdbx_seq_one_letter_code
_entity_poly.pdbx_strand_id
1 'polypeptide(L)'
;MLRLLTRHAELLELSNLGFSERQLADYESAIARPHGMALITGPTGSGKSTTLYATLRRLNRESGNILTIEDPVEYTLEGVNQVQLKEEIGLTFGAALRTFLRQDPDIIMLGEIRDADTAALAIRSSLTGHLVFSTIHTNSAWGSVSRLRDMGVHPYLLSGTLILCAAQRLVRLLCPDCKKEAELTESEREQVYGLRPVPSDRKEAEDGAGERISEAAVPVDNADANRTGPFPPADPRNSTGISASGRTGPQPAEKTEETAAGLAGNKTPVSSVARYETMRGESYERIPRQDRTHGHLMQKAGQETSVISGKQDPEAHSHKHYRPVGCERCYYTGYRGRRAIYEVIPIDDELAEAVRESRPDIAPLLEKRGITTLKDSALDLFLSGQTSLEEVLPLLRE
;
A
#
# COMPACT_ATOMS: atom_id res chain seq x y z
N MET A 1 19.82 8.87 -21.69
CA MET A 1 18.38 9.14 -21.48
C MET A 1 18.25 10.31 -20.52
N LEU A 2 17.62 11.42 -20.91
CA LEU A 2 17.39 12.57 -20.03
C LEU A 2 15.98 12.46 -19.45
N ARG A 3 15.83 12.47 -18.15
CA ARG A 3 14.55 12.51 -17.45
C ARG A 3 14.27 13.95 -17.04
N LEU A 4 13.29 14.60 -17.68
CA LEU A 4 12.85 15.93 -17.29
C LEU A 4 11.93 15.81 -16.07
N LEU A 5 12.40 16.31 -14.93
CA LEU A 5 11.59 16.41 -13.71
C LEU A 5 10.87 17.77 -13.74
N THR A 6 9.58 17.73 -14.02
CA THR A 6 8.71 18.92 -13.97
C THR A 6 8.26 19.09 -12.51
N ARG A 7 8.62 20.23 -11.88
CA ARG A 7 8.12 20.61 -10.57
C ARG A 7 6.69 21.14 -10.71
N HIS A 8 5.71 20.26 -10.61
CA HIS A 8 4.31 20.68 -10.48
C HIS A 8 3.99 20.83 -8.99
N ALA A 9 4.04 22.06 -8.49
CA ALA A 9 3.68 22.36 -7.09
C ALA A 9 2.27 21.88 -6.74
N GLU A 10 1.36 21.84 -7.72
CA GLU A 10 0.00 21.35 -7.59
C GLU A 10 -0.09 19.83 -7.29
N LEU A 11 0.88 19.04 -7.75
CA LEU A 11 0.95 17.59 -7.46
C LEU A 11 1.47 17.29 -6.05
N LEU A 12 1.82 18.29 -5.26
CA LEU A 12 2.26 18.12 -3.88
C LEU A 12 1.13 18.31 -2.87
N GLU A 13 -0.11 18.41 -3.32
CA GLU A 13 -1.30 18.43 -2.48
C GLU A 13 -2.00 17.06 -2.57
N LEU A 14 -2.25 16.42 -1.43
CA LEU A 14 -2.89 15.09 -1.38
C LEU A 14 -4.24 15.06 -2.11
N SER A 15 -5.01 16.14 -2.01
CA SER A 15 -6.31 16.29 -2.68
C SER A 15 -6.24 16.21 -4.21
N ASN A 16 -5.08 16.52 -4.80
CA ASN A 16 -4.89 16.53 -6.26
C ASN A 16 -4.34 15.21 -6.81
N LEU A 17 -4.03 14.24 -5.93
CA LEU A 17 -3.38 12.98 -6.34
C LEU A 17 -4.33 11.92 -6.88
N GLY A 18 -5.64 12.13 -6.75
CA GLY A 18 -6.65 11.20 -7.29
C GLY A 18 -7.31 10.28 -6.29
N PHE A 19 -7.10 10.50 -4.99
CA PHE A 19 -7.89 9.87 -3.94
C PHE A 19 -9.38 10.21 -4.10
N SER A 20 -10.27 9.27 -3.78
CA SER A 20 -11.66 9.61 -3.49
C SER A 20 -11.75 10.39 -2.17
N GLU A 21 -12.85 11.10 -1.93
CA GLU A 21 -13.05 11.84 -0.66
C GLU A 21 -12.87 10.94 0.56
N ARG A 22 -13.41 9.74 0.51
CA ARG A 22 -13.29 8.75 1.57
C ARG A 22 -11.85 8.27 1.74
N GLN A 23 -11.20 7.86 0.64
CA GLN A 23 -9.80 7.41 0.68
C GLN A 23 -8.89 8.50 1.23
N LEU A 24 -9.11 9.76 0.88
CA LEU A 24 -8.35 10.89 1.41
C LEU A 24 -8.56 11.06 2.91
N ALA A 25 -9.81 10.99 3.37
CA ALA A 25 -10.14 11.11 4.80
C ALA A 25 -9.51 9.97 5.61
N ASP A 26 -9.60 8.73 5.12
CA ASP A 26 -9.00 7.55 5.74
C ASP A 26 -7.46 7.67 5.78
N TYR A 27 -6.86 8.14 4.70
CA TYR A 27 -5.41 8.37 4.59
C TYR A 27 -4.95 9.47 5.56
N GLU A 28 -5.60 10.64 5.55
CA GLU A 28 -5.27 11.75 6.43
C GLU A 28 -5.44 11.40 7.92
N SER A 29 -6.49 10.65 8.25
CA SER A 29 -6.71 10.16 9.62
C SER A 29 -5.57 9.24 10.08
N ALA A 30 -5.09 8.36 9.21
CA ALA A 30 -4.00 7.45 9.54
C ALA A 30 -2.67 8.18 9.72
N ILE A 31 -2.32 9.11 8.83
CA ILE A 31 -1.05 9.86 8.91
C ILE A 31 -1.03 10.93 10.01
N ALA A 32 -2.18 11.28 10.58
CA ALA A 32 -2.27 12.19 11.72
C ALA A 32 -1.89 11.53 13.07
N ARG A 33 -1.70 10.21 13.09
CA ARG A 33 -1.24 9.49 14.30
C ARG A 33 0.17 9.93 14.67
N PRO A 34 0.49 10.02 15.98
CA PRO A 34 1.80 10.50 16.43
C PRO A 34 2.94 9.52 16.13
N HIS A 35 2.65 8.25 16.00
CA HIS A 35 3.62 7.19 15.70
C HIS A 35 2.94 6.03 14.97
N GLY A 36 3.74 5.17 14.39
CA GLY A 36 3.27 4.02 13.62
C GLY A 36 3.96 3.93 12.27
N MET A 37 3.57 2.96 11.47
CA MET A 37 4.15 2.72 10.15
C MET A 37 3.08 2.76 9.08
N ALA A 38 3.25 3.64 8.10
CA ALA A 38 2.44 3.73 6.90
C ALA A 38 3.24 3.22 5.68
N LEU A 39 2.65 2.31 4.93
CA LEU A 39 3.25 1.69 3.74
C LEU A 39 2.50 2.06 2.47
N ILE A 40 3.25 2.45 1.44
CA ILE A 40 2.71 2.65 0.10
C ILE A 40 3.36 1.62 -0.83
N THR A 41 2.53 0.81 -1.48
CA THR A 41 3.01 -0.22 -2.41
C THR A 41 2.59 0.05 -3.85
N GLY A 42 3.26 -0.60 -4.77
CA GLY A 42 3.00 -0.55 -6.20
C GLY A 42 4.27 -0.71 -7.03
N PRO A 43 4.14 -0.91 -8.34
CA PRO A 43 5.28 -1.06 -9.24
C PRO A 43 6.08 0.24 -9.36
N THR A 44 7.26 0.13 -9.97
CA THR A 44 8.05 1.31 -10.35
C THR A 44 7.25 2.22 -11.27
N GLY A 45 7.26 3.53 -10.98
CA GLY A 45 6.52 4.52 -11.76
C GLY A 45 5.04 4.65 -11.40
N SER A 46 4.54 4.00 -10.34
CA SER A 46 3.15 4.17 -9.88
C SER A 46 2.89 5.49 -9.14
N GLY A 47 3.92 6.31 -8.90
CA GLY A 47 3.78 7.62 -8.26
C GLY A 47 3.94 7.61 -6.74
N LYS A 48 4.46 6.53 -6.12
CA LYS A 48 4.65 6.40 -4.66
C LYS A 48 5.44 7.55 -4.05
N SER A 49 6.58 7.92 -4.66
CA SER A 49 7.40 9.05 -4.17
C SER A 49 6.62 10.37 -4.17
N THR A 50 5.79 10.62 -5.19
CA THR A 50 4.95 11.82 -5.26
C THR A 50 3.95 11.85 -4.09
N THR A 51 3.31 10.72 -3.80
CA THR A 51 2.37 10.61 -2.68
C THR A 51 3.08 10.78 -1.34
N LEU A 52 4.25 10.15 -1.14
CA LEU A 52 5.05 10.34 0.08
C LEU A 52 5.49 11.79 0.24
N TYR A 53 5.95 12.45 -0.82
CA TYR A 53 6.37 13.84 -0.75
C TYR A 53 5.21 14.79 -0.43
N ALA A 54 4.03 14.56 -1.01
CA ALA A 54 2.82 15.29 -0.64
C ALA A 54 2.44 15.06 0.83
N THR A 55 2.62 13.82 1.33
CA THR A 55 2.41 13.47 2.74
C THR A 55 3.39 14.20 3.65
N LEU A 56 4.69 14.17 3.34
CA LEU A 56 5.70 14.87 4.11
C LEU A 56 5.43 16.39 4.13
N ARG A 57 5.08 16.97 2.98
CA ARG A 57 4.71 18.38 2.91
C ARG A 57 3.49 18.72 3.77
N ARG A 58 2.48 17.85 3.79
CA ARG A 58 1.27 18.02 4.61
C ARG A 58 1.56 17.96 6.11
N LEU A 59 2.54 17.12 6.52
CA LEU A 59 2.94 16.92 7.91
C LEU A 59 4.05 17.86 8.37
N ASN A 60 4.74 18.53 7.43
CA ASN A 60 5.86 19.41 7.75
C ASN A 60 5.41 20.63 8.55
N ARG A 61 5.96 20.79 9.74
CA ARG A 61 5.74 21.90 10.68
C ARG A 61 7.08 22.46 11.11
N GLU A 62 7.14 23.72 11.45
CA GLU A 62 8.38 24.40 11.90
C GLU A 62 9.04 23.70 13.09
N SER A 63 8.23 23.09 13.97
CA SER A 63 8.73 22.38 15.16
C SER A 63 9.04 20.90 14.90
N GLY A 64 8.77 20.36 13.71
CA GLY A 64 8.91 18.94 13.41
C GLY A 64 10.25 18.61 12.77
N ASN A 65 10.88 17.53 13.17
CA ASN A 65 12.11 17.01 12.55
C ASN A 65 11.78 15.84 11.61
N ILE A 66 11.85 16.07 10.31
CA ILE A 66 11.58 15.08 9.26
C ILE A 66 12.89 14.68 8.60
N LEU A 67 13.21 13.39 8.65
CA LEU A 67 14.38 12.81 8.02
C LEU A 67 13.99 11.78 6.95
N THR A 68 14.66 11.85 5.79
CA THR A 68 14.46 10.85 4.73
C THR A 68 15.77 10.24 4.26
N ILE A 69 15.70 8.95 3.84
CA ILE A 69 16.76 8.27 3.08
C ILE A 69 16.16 7.71 1.80
N GLU A 70 16.71 8.09 0.65
CA GLU A 70 16.12 7.88 -0.68
C GLU A 70 17.14 7.40 -1.71
N ASP A 71 16.65 6.71 -2.75
CA ASP A 71 17.50 6.15 -3.82
C ASP A 71 16.88 6.39 -5.23
N PRO A 72 17.17 7.55 -5.85
CA PRO A 72 17.74 8.80 -5.33
C PRO A 72 16.70 9.78 -4.76
N VAL A 73 17.14 10.91 -4.23
CA VAL A 73 16.26 12.07 -3.96
C VAL A 73 15.79 12.64 -5.29
N GLU A 74 14.46 12.61 -5.55
CA GLU A 74 13.89 13.08 -6.81
C GLU A 74 13.88 14.63 -6.91
N TYR A 75 13.53 15.31 -5.82
CA TYR A 75 13.64 16.77 -5.66
C TYR A 75 13.64 17.17 -4.19
N THR A 76 14.15 18.35 -3.90
CA THR A 76 14.26 18.85 -2.52
C THR A 76 12.91 19.35 -1.99
N LEU A 77 12.60 18.99 -0.74
CA LEU A 77 11.49 19.51 0.05
C LEU A 77 12.02 20.50 1.08
N GLU A 78 11.46 21.68 1.11
CA GLU A 78 11.82 22.69 2.12
C GLU A 78 11.42 22.18 3.52
N GLY A 79 12.31 22.36 4.50
CA GLY A 79 12.09 21.91 5.88
C GLY A 79 12.20 20.41 6.11
N VAL A 80 12.67 19.62 5.13
CA VAL A 80 12.91 18.18 5.23
C VAL A 80 14.39 17.88 5.04
N ASN A 81 14.98 17.12 5.95
CA ASN A 81 16.36 16.67 5.86
C ASN A 81 16.44 15.39 5.01
N GLN A 82 16.72 15.55 3.72
CA GLN A 82 16.76 14.46 2.76
C GLN A 82 18.20 13.96 2.57
N VAL A 83 18.40 12.66 2.76
CA VAL A 83 19.67 11.96 2.57
C VAL A 83 19.56 11.03 1.37
N GLN A 84 20.52 11.10 0.46
CA GLN A 84 20.59 10.18 -0.66
C GLN A 84 21.45 8.97 -0.30
N LEU A 85 20.93 7.78 -0.60
CA LEU A 85 21.62 6.51 -0.47
C LEU A 85 22.97 6.54 -1.23
N LYS A 86 24.02 5.97 -0.62
CA LYS A 86 25.34 5.79 -1.23
C LYS A 86 25.97 4.50 -0.71
N GLU A 87 25.56 3.38 -1.26
CA GLU A 87 26.00 2.04 -0.82
C GLU A 87 27.52 1.86 -0.97
N GLU A 88 28.14 2.51 -1.96
CA GLU A 88 29.58 2.47 -2.23
C GLU A 88 30.45 2.91 -1.04
N ILE A 89 29.91 3.76 -0.19
CA ILE A 89 30.57 4.26 1.04
C ILE A 89 29.94 3.71 2.33
N GLY A 90 29.09 2.68 2.22
CA GLY A 90 28.42 2.04 3.35
C GLY A 90 27.21 2.81 3.89
N LEU A 91 26.74 3.87 3.22
CA LEU A 91 25.51 4.58 3.57
C LEU A 91 24.32 3.82 2.98
N THR A 92 23.87 2.78 3.69
CA THR A 92 22.70 1.96 3.37
C THR A 92 21.46 2.46 4.10
N PHE A 93 20.27 1.98 3.73
CA PHE A 93 19.02 2.28 4.44
C PHE A 93 19.12 1.98 5.94
N GLY A 94 19.65 0.79 6.31
CA GLY A 94 19.82 0.41 7.71
C GLY A 94 20.86 1.25 8.46
N ALA A 95 21.96 1.65 7.82
CA ALA A 95 22.98 2.51 8.44
C ALA A 95 22.42 3.92 8.69
N ALA A 96 21.74 4.51 7.71
CA ALA A 96 21.09 5.81 7.83
C ALA A 96 20.03 5.81 8.94
N LEU A 97 19.17 4.80 8.98
CA LEU A 97 18.10 4.70 9.97
C LEU A 97 18.65 4.63 11.41
N ARG A 98 19.74 3.86 11.65
CA ARG A 98 20.41 3.83 12.95
C ARG A 98 20.96 5.21 13.35
N THR A 99 21.37 6.02 12.39
CA THR A 99 21.88 7.39 12.62
C THR A 99 20.73 8.33 12.89
N PHE A 100 19.64 8.23 12.14
CA PHE A 100 18.45 9.06 12.29
C PHE A 100 17.85 8.96 13.70
N LEU A 101 17.77 7.75 14.26
CA LEU A 101 17.26 7.50 15.62
C LEU A 101 18.04 8.20 16.75
N ARG A 102 19.20 8.84 16.43
CA ARG A 102 20.00 9.65 17.34
C ARG A 102 19.86 11.15 17.10
N GLN A 103 19.02 11.53 16.15
CA GLN A 103 18.80 12.93 15.76
C GLN A 103 17.42 13.44 16.18
N ASP A 104 16.76 12.71 17.10
CA ASP A 104 15.43 13.05 17.61
C ASP A 104 14.39 13.34 16.50
N PRO A 105 14.15 12.39 15.59
CA PRO A 105 13.21 12.59 14.49
C PRO A 105 11.78 12.38 14.97
N ASP A 106 10.84 13.20 14.51
CA ASP A 106 9.41 12.95 14.64
C ASP A 106 8.93 12.03 13.53
N ILE A 107 9.41 12.28 12.29
CA ILE A 107 8.99 11.57 11.09
C ILE A 107 10.22 11.04 10.34
N ILE A 108 10.16 9.78 9.98
CA ILE A 108 11.19 9.09 9.19
C ILE A 108 10.56 8.57 7.90
N MET A 109 11.14 8.90 6.75
CA MET A 109 10.76 8.30 5.48
C MET A 109 11.91 7.46 4.91
N LEU A 110 11.63 6.19 4.68
CA LEU A 110 12.53 5.27 3.97
C LEU A 110 12.03 5.13 2.54
N GLY A 111 12.87 5.41 1.57
CA GLY A 111 12.53 5.29 0.16
C GLY A 111 11.88 3.95 -0.14
N GLU A 112 12.49 2.86 0.33
CA GLU A 112 11.90 1.52 0.24
C GLU A 112 12.50 0.55 1.27
N ILE A 113 11.74 -0.54 1.55
CA ILE A 113 12.21 -1.67 2.35
C ILE A 113 12.51 -2.82 1.39
N ARG A 114 13.82 -3.18 1.31
CA ARG A 114 14.32 -4.26 0.44
C ARG A 114 14.70 -5.51 1.21
N ASP A 115 15.09 -5.38 2.46
CA ASP A 115 15.71 -6.44 3.27
C ASP A 115 15.13 -6.53 4.67
N ALA A 116 15.38 -7.66 5.33
CA ALA A 116 14.88 -7.99 6.66
C ALA A 116 15.42 -7.05 7.74
N ASP A 117 16.67 -6.60 7.65
CA ASP A 117 17.30 -5.74 8.64
C ASP A 117 16.65 -4.35 8.63
N THR A 118 16.45 -3.78 7.43
CA THR A 118 15.75 -2.50 7.25
C THR A 118 14.29 -2.60 7.72
N ALA A 119 13.59 -3.71 7.40
CA ALA A 119 12.22 -3.95 7.87
C ALA A 119 12.15 -3.98 9.40
N ALA A 120 13.03 -4.75 10.05
CA ALA A 120 13.07 -4.86 11.50
C ALA A 120 13.38 -3.52 12.19
N LEU A 121 14.29 -2.73 11.63
CA LEU A 121 14.63 -1.39 12.15
C LEU A 121 13.46 -0.42 11.99
N ALA A 122 12.80 -0.39 10.83
CA ALA A 122 11.64 0.47 10.56
C ALA A 122 10.49 0.18 11.54
N ILE A 123 10.18 -1.09 11.74
CA ILE A 123 9.15 -1.53 12.71
C ILE A 123 9.53 -1.13 14.13
N ARG A 124 10.79 -1.32 14.57
CA ARG A 124 11.24 -0.91 15.89
C ARG A 124 11.16 0.60 16.06
N SER A 125 11.51 1.37 15.05
CA SER A 125 11.38 2.84 15.08
C SER A 125 9.94 3.27 15.32
N SER A 126 8.98 2.61 14.64
CA SER A 126 7.55 2.87 14.83
C SER A 126 7.07 2.52 16.24
N LEU A 127 7.62 1.45 16.86
CA LEU A 127 7.31 1.06 18.24
C LEU A 127 7.86 2.04 19.28
N THR A 128 8.98 2.71 18.97
CA THR A 128 9.65 3.64 19.87
C THR A 128 9.17 5.08 19.74
N GLY A 129 8.05 5.31 19.06
CA GLY A 129 7.36 6.60 19.06
C GLY A 129 7.51 7.44 17.79
N HIS A 130 8.13 6.90 16.73
CA HIS A 130 8.32 7.63 15.48
C HIS A 130 7.21 7.30 14.46
N LEU A 131 6.82 8.28 13.66
CA LEU A 131 5.96 8.06 12.50
C LEU A 131 6.84 7.70 11.29
N VAL A 132 6.70 6.47 10.80
CA VAL A 132 7.55 5.91 9.75
C VAL A 132 6.76 5.74 8.46
N PHE A 133 7.26 6.31 7.37
CA PHE A 133 6.76 6.10 6.03
C PHE A 133 7.74 5.28 5.21
N SER A 134 7.24 4.35 4.41
CA SER A 134 8.09 3.64 3.47
C SER A 134 7.31 3.11 2.28
N THR A 135 8.06 2.64 1.27
CA THR A 135 7.48 1.88 0.18
C THR A 135 7.92 0.41 0.24
N ILE A 136 7.11 -0.42 -0.36
CA ILE A 136 7.41 -1.84 -0.57
C ILE A 136 6.83 -2.26 -1.93
N HIS A 137 7.37 -3.29 -2.55
CA HIS A 137 6.87 -3.76 -3.84
C HIS A 137 5.95 -4.97 -3.64
N THR A 138 4.64 -4.73 -3.72
CA THR A 138 3.57 -5.76 -3.73
C THR A 138 2.44 -5.33 -4.66
N ASN A 139 1.57 -6.25 -5.02
CA ASN A 139 0.47 -5.98 -5.95
C ASN A 139 -0.75 -5.34 -5.28
N SER A 140 -1.00 -5.63 -4.00
CA SER A 140 -2.11 -5.10 -3.21
C SER A 140 -1.63 -4.47 -1.91
N ALA A 141 -2.45 -3.65 -1.28
CA ALA A 141 -2.13 -3.03 -0.01
C ALA A 141 -1.91 -4.07 1.09
N TRP A 142 -2.78 -5.10 1.18
CA TRP A 142 -2.63 -6.18 2.15
C TRP A 142 -1.41 -7.07 1.88
N GLY A 143 -1.00 -7.22 0.62
CA GLY A 143 0.22 -7.92 0.24
C GLY A 143 1.48 -7.39 0.94
N SER A 144 1.47 -6.12 1.38
CA SER A 144 2.56 -5.53 2.16
C SER A 144 2.77 -6.23 3.50
N VAL A 145 1.69 -6.67 4.15
CA VAL A 145 1.74 -7.43 5.41
C VAL A 145 2.41 -8.77 5.18
N SER A 146 2.00 -9.51 4.16
CA SER A 146 2.60 -10.80 3.81
C SER A 146 4.09 -10.64 3.49
N ARG A 147 4.43 -9.61 2.71
CA ARG A 147 5.82 -9.35 2.33
C ARG A 147 6.73 -9.05 3.52
N LEU A 148 6.27 -8.25 4.50
CA LEU A 148 7.03 -8.01 5.72
C LEU A 148 7.19 -9.27 6.58
N ARG A 149 6.19 -10.13 6.61
CA ARG A 149 6.30 -11.44 7.27
C ARG A 149 7.33 -12.35 6.60
N ASP A 150 7.34 -12.39 5.27
CA ASP A 150 8.34 -13.14 4.50
C ASP A 150 9.76 -12.63 4.76
N MET A 151 9.91 -11.34 5.07
CA MET A 151 11.17 -10.74 5.53
C MET A 151 11.50 -11.07 7.00
N GLY A 152 10.69 -11.89 7.68
CA GLY A 152 10.95 -12.33 9.05
C GLY A 152 10.41 -11.41 10.14
N VAL A 153 9.60 -10.40 9.81
CA VAL A 153 8.96 -9.55 10.83
C VAL A 153 7.81 -10.31 11.48
N HIS A 154 7.86 -10.40 12.81
CA HIS A 154 6.84 -11.13 13.55
C HIS A 154 5.46 -10.45 13.47
N PRO A 155 4.35 -11.20 13.22
CA PRO A 155 3.01 -10.63 13.07
C PRO A 155 2.54 -9.76 14.22
N TYR A 156 2.92 -10.11 15.47
CA TYR A 156 2.62 -9.32 16.65
C TYR A 156 3.21 -7.91 16.59
N LEU A 157 4.43 -7.76 16.05
CA LEU A 157 5.05 -6.44 15.90
C LEU A 157 4.35 -5.64 14.80
N LEU A 158 3.98 -6.29 13.68
CA LEU A 158 3.24 -5.66 12.60
C LEU A 158 1.88 -5.16 13.07
N SER A 159 1.13 -5.98 13.82
CA SER A 159 -0.20 -5.61 14.33
C SER A 159 -0.17 -4.41 15.27
N GLY A 160 0.94 -4.20 15.99
CA GLY A 160 1.11 -3.08 16.92
C GLY A 160 1.69 -1.81 16.28
N THR A 161 2.15 -1.88 15.03
CA THR A 161 2.86 -0.77 14.40
C THR A 161 2.22 -0.26 13.11
N LEU A 162 1.65 -1.15 12.30
CA LEU A 162 1.01 -0.75 11.05
C LEU A 162 -0.22 0.12 11.32
N ILE A 163 -0.26 1.28 10.72
CA ILE A 163 -1.38 2.23 10.79
C ILE A 163 -2.09 2.36 9.45
N LEU A 164 -1.37 2.10 8.36
CA LEU A 164 -1.88 2.24 7.00
C LEU A 164 -1.12 1.33 6.04
N CYS A 165 -1.84 0.63 5.18
CA CYS A 165 -1.32 0.03 3.96
C CYS A 165 -2.08 0.62 2.77
N ALA A 166 -1.37 1.19 1.81
CA ALA A 166 -1.98 1.73 0.61
C ALA A 166 -1.31 1.15 -0.65
N ALA A 167 -2.11 0.71 -1.61
CA ALA A 167 -1.59 0.35 -2.91
C ALA A 167 -1.94 1.42 -3.94
N GLN A 168 -1.03 1.65 -4.88
CA GLN A 168 -1.14 2.72 -5.86
C GLN A 168 -0.75 2.26 -7.27
N ARG A 169 -1.54 2.67 -8.25
CA ARG A 169 -1.25 2.53 -9.68
C ARG A 169 -1.47 3.85 -10.40
N LEU A 170 -0.79 4.05 -11.52
CA LEU A 170 -1.06 5.16 -12.46
C LEU A 170 -1.75 4.61 -13.70
N VAL A 171 -2.89 5.19 -14.02
CA VAL A 171 -3.71 4.88 -15.20
C VAL A 171 -3.65 6.06 -16.16
N ARG A 172 -3.44 5.81 -17.45
CA ARG A 172 -3.48 6.85 -18.49
C ARG A 172 -4.92 7.29 -18.72
N LEU A 173 -5.14 8.59 -18.81
CA LEU A 173 -6.45 9.14 -19.14
C LEU A 173 -6.62 9.26 -20.67
N LEU A 174 -7.80 8.93 -21.16
CA LEU A 174 -8.16 9.13 -22.55
C LEU A 174 -8.07 10.61 -22.92
N CYS A 175 -7.55 10.90 -24.10
CA CYS A 175 -7.54 12.25 -24.62
C CYS A 175 -8.98 12.73 -24.87
N PRO A 176 -9.42 13.83 -24.23
CA PRO A 176 -10.80 14.32 -24.38
C PRO A 176 -11.11 14.75 -25.79
N ASP A 177 -10.09 15.16 -26.56
CA ASP A 177 -10.27 15.70 -27.91
C ASP A 177 -10.48 14.62 -28.97
N CYS A 178 -10.04 13.37 -28.73
CA CYS A 178 -10.07 12.34 -29.76
C CYS A 178 -10.63 10.98 -29.32
N LYS A 179 -11.00 10.82 -28.04
CA LYS A 179 -11.65 9.58 -27.62
C LYS A 179 -12.95 9.37 -28.37
N LYS A 180 -13.24 8.14 -28.79
CA LYS A 180 -14.48 7.77 -29.46
C LYS A 180 -15.26 6.77 -28.65
N GLU A 181 -16.57 6.94 -28.65
CA GLU A 181 -17.50 5.96 -28.09
C GLU A 181 -17.35 4.64 -28.86
N ALA A 182 -17.32 3.54 -28.13
CA ALA A 182 -17.16 2.20 -28.69
C ALA A 182 -17.97 1.21 -27.85
N GLU A 183 -18.53 0.23 -28.52
CA GLU A 183 -19.19 -0.88 -27.86
C GLU A 183 -18.16 -1.90 -27.39
N LEU A 184 -18.42 -2.54 -26.26
CA LEU A 184 -17.63 -3.67 -25.78
C LEU A 184 -18.03 -4.92 -26.56
N THR A 185 -17.05 -5.71 -26.94
CA THR A 185 -17.28 -7.07 -27.42
C THR A 185 -17.83 -7.94 -26.29
N GLU A 186 -18.45 -9.05 -26.62
CA GLU A 186 -18.99 -9.97 -25.64
C GLU A 186 -17.93 -10.48 -24.65
N SER A 187 -16.74 -10.80 -25.13
CA SER A 187 -15.60 -11.19 -24.31
C SER A 187 -15.14 -10.07 -23.38
N GLU A 188 -15.13 -8.82 -23.83
CA GLU A 188 -14.79 -7.65 -23.01
C GLU A 188 -15.84 -7.40 -21.93
N ARG A 189 -17.14 -7.58 -22.25
CA ARG A 189 -18.23 -7.50 -21.28
C ARG A 189 -18.10 -8.55 -20.21
N GLU A 190 -17.79 -9.78 -20.57
CA GLU A 190 -17.57 -10.87 -19.62
C GLU A 190 -16.41 -10.58 -18.67
N GLN A 191 -15.32 -10.01 -19.18
CA GLN A 191 -14.16 -9.62 -18.37
C GLN A 191 -14.46 -8.46 -17.41
N VAL A 192 -15.27 -7.49 -17.83
CA VAL A 192 -15.62 -6.31 -17.02
C VAL A 192 -16.71 -6.64 -16.00
N TYR A 193 -17.75 -7.31 -16.44
CA TYR A 193 -18.97 -7.52 -15.62
C TYR A 193 -19.09 -8.94 -15.08
N GLY A 194 -18.24 -9.89 -15.48
CA GLY A 194 -18.35 -11.29 -15.10
C GLY A 194 -19.64 -11.95 -15.58
N LEU A 195 -20.31 -11.37 -16.56
CA LEU A 195 -21.57 -11.84 -17.10
C LEU A 195 -21.30 -12.93 -18.13
N ARG A 196 -21.88 -14.11 -17.92
CA ARG A 196 -21.99 -15.10 -19.00
C ARG A 196 -22.83 -14.50 -20.12
N PRO A 197 -22.48 -14.76 -21.40
CA PRO A 197 -23.30 -14.30 -22.52
C PRO A 197 -24.72 -14.78 -22.34
N VAL A 198 -25.67 -13.85 -22.38
CA VAL A 198 -27.09 -14.23 -22.54
C VAL A 198 -27.21 -14.74 -23.97
N PRO A 199 -27.63 -15.97 -24.21
CA PRO A 199 -27.84 -16.44 -25.59
C PRO A 199 -28.83 -15.52 -26.27
N SER A 200 -28.37 -14.74 -27.24
CA SER A 200 -29.24 -14.06 -28.17
C SER A 200 -29.90 -15.14 -29.01
N ASP A 201 -31.20 -15.13 -29.08
CA ASP A 201 -32.10 -15.97 -29.86
C ASP A 201 -32.83 -17.11 -29.06
N ARG A 202 -33.78 -16.67 -28.26
CA ARG A 202 -35.09 -17.35 -28.33
C ARG A 202 -35.98 -16.49 -29.22
N LYS A 203 -35.90 -16.74 -30.54
CA LYS A 203 -37.04 -16.51 -31.40
C LYS A 203 -38.14 -17.41 -30.87
N GLU A 204 -39.24 -16.80 -30.49
CA GLU A 204 -40.49 -17.43 -30.22
C GLU A 204 -40.82 -18.36 -31.42
N ALA A 205 -40.72 -19.66 -31.21
CA ALA A 205 -41.39 -20.60 -32.02
C ALA A 205 -42.68 -20.98 -31.23
N GLU A 206 -43.71 -20.17 -31.45
CA GLU A 206 -45.08 -20.68 -31.37
C GLU A 206 -45.20 -21.71 -32.49
N ASP A 207 -45.44 -22.96 -32.11
CA ASP A 207 -46.46 -23.80 -32.65
C ASP A 207 -46.29 -25.27 -32.22
N GLY A 208 -47.31 -25.81 -31.65
CA GLY A 208 -47.84 -27.09 -32.06
C GLY A 208 -47.42 -28.33 -31.26
N ALA A 209 -48.45 -28.85 -30.64
CA ALA A 209 -48.72 -30.27 -30.47
C ALA A 209 -48.04 -31.03 -29.33
N GLY A 210 -48.90 -31.42 -28.43
CA GLY A 210 -48.63 -32.35 -27.36
C GLY A 210 -48.35 -33.78 -27.85
N GLU A 211 -47.53 -34.45 -27.08
CA GLU A 211 -47.62 -35.90 -26.96
C GLU A 211 -47.08 -36.35 -25.61
N ARG A 212 -47.92 -37.06 -24.87
CA ARG A 212 -47.59 -37.76 -23.64
C ARG A 212 -46.80 -39.01 -23.99
N ILE A 213 -45.71 -39.27 -23.34
CA ILE A 213 -45.21 -40.63 -23.15
C ILE A 213 -44.62 -40.80 -21.75
N SER A 214 -45.30 -41.57 -20.98
CA SER A 214 -45.05 -42.56 -19.93
C SER A 214 -43.66 -42.74 -19.33
N GLU A 215 -43.74 -42.89 -18.01
CA GLU A 215 -42.78 -43.46 -17.07
C GLU A 215 -42.05 -44.72 -17.60
N ALA A 216 -40.76 -44.75 -17.38
CA ALA A 216 -40.02 -45.99 -17.21
C ALA A 216 -38.93 -45.81 -16.14
N ALA A 217 -39.16 -46.46 -15.02
CA ALA A 217 -38.21 -46.67 -13.96
C ALA A 217 -37.11 -47.65 -14.41
N VAL A 218 -35.87 -47.42 -14.06
CA VAL A 218 -34.76 -48.37 -14.14
C VAL A 218 -33.96 -48.34 -12.83
N PRO A 219 -33.52 -49.50 -12.32
CA PRO A 219 -33.24 -49.71 -10.91
C PRO A 219 -31.82 -49.42 -10.48
N VAL A 220 -31.70 -49.20 -9.17
CA VAL A 220 -30.45 -49.01 -8.42
C VAL A 220 -29.85 -50.41 -8.17
N ASP A 221 -28.62 -50.63 -8.59
CA ASP A 221 -27.79 -51.73 -8.10
C ASP A 221 -26.72 -51.20 -7.14
N ASN A 222 -26.82 -51.62 -5.89
CA ASN A 222 -25.85 -51.54 -4.83
C ASN A 222 -24.94 -52.79 -4.86
N ALA A 223 -23.65 -52.61 -4.97
CA ALA A 223 -22.55 -53.45 -4.44
C ALA A 223 -21.25 -52.81 -4.90
N ASP A 224 -20.26 -52.49 -4.09
CA ASP A 224 -19.57 -53.31 -3.14
C ASP A 224 -18.71 -52.45 -2.18
N ALA A 225 -18.79 -52.84 -0.95
CA ALA A 225 -17.95 -52.30 0.14
C ALA A 225 -16.59 -53.01 0.17
N ASN A 226 -15.61 -52.30 0.75
CA ASN A 226 -14.46 -52.91 1.41
C ASN A 226 -13.20 -53.20 0.60
N ARG A 227 -12.22 -52.27 0.71
CA ARG A 227 -10.79 -52.67 0.81
C ARG A 227 -9.99 -51.67 1.64
N THR A 228 -9.90 -51.99 2.92
CA THR A 228 -8.84 -51.56 3.82
C THR A 228 -7.59 -52.41 3.56
N GLY A 229 -6.46 -51.75 3.31
CA GLY A 229 -5.14 -52.39 3.28
C GLY A 229 -4.07 -51.41 3.73
N PRO A 230 -3.15 -51.80 4.63
CA PRO A 230 -2.27 -50.92 5.35
C PRO A 230 -1.00 -50.55 4.58
N PHE A 231 -0.49 -49.38 4.82
CA PHE A 231 0.82 -48.90 4.35
C PHE A 231 1.97 -49.68 5.00
N PRO A 232 3.05 -50.03 4.28
CA PRO A 232 4.24 -50.59 4.84
C PRO A 232 5.16 -49.55 5.49
N PRO A 233 5.95 -49.91 6.52
CA PRO A 233 6.83 -49.01 7.24
C PRO A 233 8.11 -48.75 6.47
N ALA A 234 8.70 -47.55 6.72
CA ALA A 234 9.94 -47.08 6.19
C ALA A 234 11.16 -47.90 6.72
N ASP A 235 12.05 -48.25 5.83
CA ASP A 235 13.31 -49.00 6.10
C ASP A 235 14.41 -48.04 6.56
N PRO A 236 15.04 -48.25 7.73
CA PRO A 236 16.13 -47.43 8.22
C PRO A 236 17.48 -48.04 7.92
N ARG A 237 17.96 -48.01 6.67
CA ARG A 237 19.36 -48.35 6.33
C ARG A 237 19.83 -47.62 5.08
N ASN A 238 20.42 -46.46 5.27
CA ASN A 238 21.55 -46.03 4.46
C ASN A 238 22.34 -44.91 5.17
N SER A 239 23.19 -45.36 6.07
CA SER A 239 24.30 -44.58 6.62
C SER A 239 25.56 -45.04 5.91
N THR A 240 26.07 -44.23 5.00
CA THR A 240 27.46 -44.33 4.59
C THR A 240 28.15 -43.01 4.85
N GLY A 241 29.10 -43.12 5.75
CA GLY A 241 30.00 -42.13 6.21
C GLY A 241 30.98 -41.64 5.15
N ILE A 242 31.35 -40.37 5.30
CA ILE A 242 32.60 -39.85 4.75
C ILE A 242 33.35 -39.16 5.91
N SER A 243 34.53 -39.65 6.10
CA SER A 243 35.52 -39.37 7.13
C SER A 243 35.99 -37.92 7.18
N ALA A 244 36.31 -37.53 8.41
CA ALA A 244 37.05 -36.33 8.77
C ALA A 244 38.50 -36.37 8.23
N SER A 245 38.95 -35.26 7.67
CA SER A 245 40.40 -34.92 7.61
C SER A 245 40.55 -33.44 8.04
N GLY A 246 41.31 -33.27 9.10
CA GLY A 246 41.59 -32.02 9.78
C GLY A 246 42.53 -31.10 9.00
N ARG A 247 42.46 -29.83 9.37
CA ARG A 247 43.62 -28.90 9.43
C ARG A 247 43.22 -27.68 10.27
N THR A 248 43.82 -27.63 11.46
CA THR A 248 44.67 -26.59 12.07
C THR A 248 44.26 -25.15 11.81
N GLY A 249 43.76 -24.48 12.87
CA GLY A 249 43.64 -23.02 12.97
C GLY A 249 45.00 -22.38 13.34
N PRO A 250 45.15 -21.09 13.11
CA PRO A 250 46.21 -20.31 13.76
C PRO A 250 45.67 -19.55 14.99
N GLN A 251 46.51 -19.56 16.02
CA GLN A 251 46.39 -18.85 17.30
C GLN A 251 46.65 -17.35 17.15
N PRO A 252 46.28 -16.54 18.17
CA PRO A 252 46.33 -15.09 18.13
C PRO A 252 47.74 -14.54 18.44
N ALA A 253 48.12 -13.47 17.77
CA ALA A 253 49.34 -12.73 18.00
C ALA A 253 49.19 -11.66 19.09
N GLU A 254 50.26 -11.53 19.84
CA GLU A 254 50.50 -10.78 21.05
C GLU A 254 50.43 -9.24 20.89
N LYS A 255 50.20 -8.64 22.06
CA LYS A 255 50.35 -7.24 22.38
C LYS A 255 51.78 -6.77 22.22
N THR A 256 51.97 -5.58 21.63
CA THR A 256 53.15 -4.74 21.92
C THR A 256 52.66 -3.38 22.38
N GLU A 257 53.00 -3.09 23.63
CA GLU A 257 53.05 -1.74 24.22
C GLU A 257 54.19 -0.95 23.55
N GLU A 258 53.92 0.28 23.16
CA GLU A 258 54.96 1.25 23.00
C GLU A 258 54.52 2.61 23.55
N THR A 259 55.41 3.07 24.35
CA THR A 259 55.54 4.16 25.28
C THR A 259 55.24 5.57 24.79
N ALA A 260 54.87 6.38 25.78
CA ALA A 260 54.61 7.80 25.83
C ALA A 260 55.81 8.70 25.51
N ALA A 261 55.52 9.83 24.89
CA ALA A 261 56.14 11.17 25.12
C ALA A 261 55.16 12.20 24.51
N GLY A 262 54.51 13.06 25.23
CA GLY A 262 54.96 14.21 25.97
C GLY A 262 55.01 15.44 25.05
N LEU A 263 53.93 16.27 25.02
CA LEU A 263 54.10 17.72 24.84
C LEU A 263 52.89 18.49 25.44
N ALA A 264 53.23 19.32 26.37
CA ALA A 264 52.36 20.19 27.16
C ALA A 264 51.89 21.44 26.38
N GLY A 265 50.76 22.00 26.76
CA GLY A 265 50.53 23.43 26.66
C GLY A 265 49.22 23.84 25.95
N ASN A 266 48.13 24.09 26.58
CA ASN A 266 47.65 25.40 27.01
C ASN A 266 46.22 25.28 27.59
N LYS A 267 46.10 25.67 28.84
CA LYS A 267 44.83 25.83 29.55
C LYS A 267 44.28 27.22 29.25
N THR A 268 43.02 27.33 28.89
CA THR A 268 42.16 28.41 29.36
C THR A 268 40.76 27.89 29.62
N PRO A 269 40.18 28.18 30.79
CA PRO A 269 38.84 27.78 31.14
C PRO A 269 37.84 28.86 30.78
N VAL A 270 36.73 28.52 30.12
CA VAL A 270 35.58 29.42 30.09
C VAL A 270 34.43 28.69 30.82
N SER A 271 34.20 29.16 32.04
CA SER A 271 33.03 28.90 32.82
C SER A 271 31.88 29.81 32.34
N SER A 272 30.73 29.23 32.03
CA SER A 272 29.46 29.94 32.21
C SER A 272 28.37 28.88 32.49
N VAL A 273 28.20 28.69 33.81
CA VAL A 273 26.99 28.03 34.36
C VAL A 273 25.89 29.08 34.33
N ALA A 274 24.95 28.94 33.41
CA ALA A 274 23.70 29.70 33.46
C ALA A 274 22.71 28.92 34.35
N ARG A 275 22.33 29.55 35.43
CA ARG A 275 21.29 29.13 36.38
C ARG A 275 19.94 29.19 35.67
N TYR A 276 19.21 28.08 35.62
CA TYR A 276 17.78 28.14 35.37
C TYR A 276 17.04 28.39 36.68
N GLU A 277 16.55 29.61 36.81
CA GLU A 277 15.57 29.98 37.84
C GLU A 277 14.20 29.41 37.45
N THR A 278 13.64 28.67 38.36
CA THR A 278 12.24 28.18 38.42
C THR A 278 11.29 29.38 38.44
N MET A 279 10.54 29.61 37.41
CA MET A 279 9.27 30.37 37.47
C MET A 279 8.10 29.41 37.60
N ARG A 280 7.54 29.38 38.80
CA ARG A 280 6.22 28.82 39.12
C ARG A 280 5.18 29.92 38.83
N GLY A 281 4.10 29.48 38.18
CA GLY A 281 2.75 29.99 38.40
C GLY A 281 2.27 31.02 37.40
N GLU A 282 1.62 30.58 36.34
CA GLU A 282 0.49 31.32 35.77
C GLU A 282 -0.65 30.34 35.50
N SER A 283 -1.77 30.69 36.09
CA SER A 283 -3.05 30.00 36.08
C SER A 283 -3.69 30.06 34.70
N TYR A 284 -3.99 28.88 34.15
CA TYR A 284 -4.84 28.79 32.97
C TYR A 284 -6.28 29.11 33.32
N GLU A 285 -6.81 30.23 32.88
CA GLU A 285 -8.21 30.55 32.86
C GLU A 285 -8.96 29.58 31.91
N ARG A 286 -9.98 28.95 32.46
CA ARG A 286 -10.92 28.09 31.71
C ARG A 286 -11.79 28.97 30.83
N ILE A 287 -11.73 28.76 29.54
CA ILE A 287 -12.69 29.30 28.56
C ILE A 287 -14.00 28.54 28.73
N PRO A 288 -15.17 29.22 28.90
CA PRO A 288 -16.45 28.58 29.12
C PRO A 288 -16.95 27.92 27.82
N ARG A 289 -17.47 26.69 27.96
CA ARG A 289 -18.23 26.01 26.93
C ARG A 289 -19.48 26.83 26.60
N GLN A 290 -19.61 27.36 25.41
CA GLN A 290 -20.86 27.85 24.89
C GLN A 290 -21.68 26.69 24.34
N ASP A 291 -22.75 26.34 25.06
CA ASP A 291 -23.92 25.63 24.55
C ASP A 291 -24.50 26.40 23.36
N ARG A 292 -24.52 25.79 22.19
CA ARG A 292 -25.39 26.19 21.09
C ARG A 292 -26.31 25.04 20.70
N THR A 293 -27.45 25.01 21.34
CA THR A 293 -28.68 24.47 20.77
C THR A 293 -29.03 25.26 19.51
N HIS A 294 -28.89 24.60 18.35
CA HIS A 294 -29.66 24.96 17.15
C HIS A 294 -30.04 23.66 16.46
N GLY A 295 -31.27 23.23 16.76
CA GLY A 295 -32.00 22.29 15.95
C GLY A 295 -32.55 23.01 14.70
N HIS A 296 -32.76 22.17 13.73
CA HIS A 296 -33.50 22.34 12.47
C HIS A 296 -32.74 22.71 11.22
N LEU A 297 -33.01 21.84 10.23
CA LEU A 297 -32.76 21.92 8.80
C LEU A 297 -31.46 21.23 8.30
N MET A 298 -31.48 19.90 8.26
CA MET A 298 -30.91 19.15 7.15
C MET A 298 -31.75 17.90 6.89
N GLN A 299 -32.83 18.12 6.15
CA GLN A 299 -33.47 17.07 5.37
C GLN A 299 -33.06 17.23 3.91
N LYS A 300 -32.68 16.11 3.28
CA LYS A 300 -32.42 15.90 1.86
C LYS A 300 -31.03 16.24 1.34
N ALA A 301 -30.14 15.26 1.44
CA ALA A 301 -29.28 14.75 0.36
C ALA A 301 -28.77 13.36 0.78
N GLY A 302 -29.68 12.38 0.87
CA GLY A 302 -29.30 10.98 0.84
C GLY A 302 -29.13 10.59 -0.63
N GLN A 303 -27.93 10.71 -1.18
CA GLN A 303 -27.53 9.92 -2.33
C GLN A 303 -26.97 8.62 -1.81
N GLU A 304 -27.78 7.59 -1.99
CA GLU A 304 -27.43 6.20 -1.76
C GLU A 304 -26.19 5.85 -2.61
N THR A 305 -25.05 5.70 -1.95
CA THR A 305 -23.93 4.98 -2.52
C THR A 305 -24.31 3.51 -2.52
N SER A 306 -24.79 3.01 -3.67
CA SER A 306 -25.03 1.59 -3.87
C SER A 306 -23.69 0.86 -3.81
N VAL A 307 -23.49 0.13 -2.72
CA VAL A 307 -22.47 -0.92 -2.60
C VAL A 307 -22.85 -1.97 -3.64
N ILE A 308 -22.01 -2.15 -4.66
CA ILE A 308 -22.18 -3.22 -5.66
C ILE A 308 -21.81 -4.55 -4.99
N SER A 309 -22.72 -5.07 -4.20
CA SER A 309 -22.75 -6.46 -3.81
C SER A 309 -23.40 -7.22 -4.98
N GLY A 310 -22.70 -8.18 -5.56
CA GLY A 310 -23.03 -9.12 -6.65
C GLY A 310 -24.47 -9.37 -7.10
N LYS A 311 -25.33 -8.35 -7.13
CA LYS A 311 -26.68 -8.36 -7.70
C LYS A 311 -26.59 -7.73 -9.08
N GLN A 312 -27.04 -8.47 -10.07
CA GLN A 312 -27.24 -8.06 -11.45
C GLN A 312 -27.91 -6.68 -11.47
N ASP A 313 -27.10 -5.64 -11.78
CA ASP A 313 -27.62 -4.30 -12.00
C ASP A 313 -28.23 -4.24 -13.40
N PRO A 314 -29.55 -4.04 -13.54
CA PRO A 314 -30.18 -3.84 -14.85
C PRO A 314 -29.70 -2.59 -15.59
N GLU A 315 -28.97 -1.69 -14.93
CA GLU A 315 -28.37 -0.47 -15.53
C GLU A 315 -26.99 -0.72 -16.20
N ALA A 316 -26.42 -1.90 -16.11
CA ALA A 316 -25.12 -2.25 -16.72
C ALA A 316 -25.04 -2.03 -18.24
N HIS A 317 -26.17 -1.77 -18.91
CA HIS A 317 -26.24 -1.56 -20.34
C HIS A 317 -26.17 -0.09 -20.81
N SER A 318 -26.14 0.89 -19.88
CA SER A 318 -26.18 2.31 -20.24
C SER A 318 -24.84 3.04 -20.19
N HIS A 319 -23.78 2.41 -19.68
CA HIS A 319 -22.47 3.06 -19.62
C HIS A 319 -21.81 3.20 -20.98
N LYS A 320 -21.47 4.44 -21.35
CA LYS A 320 -20.74 4.73 -22.57
C LYS A 320 -19.27 4.42 -22.37
N HIS A 321 -18.75 3.53 -23.19
CA HIS A 321 -17.34 3.17 -23.20
C HIS A 321 -16.60 3.92 -24.30
N TYR A 322 -15.30 4.15 -24.09
CA TYR A 322 -14.50 4.92 -25.01
C TYR A 322 -13.19 4.21 -25.33
N ARG A 323 -12.73 4.37 -26.58
CA ARG A 323 -11.43 3.89 -27.05
C ARG A 323 -10.50 5.03 -27.44
N PRO A 324 -9.17 4.86 -27.26
CA PRO A 324 -8.18 5.83 -27.73
C PRO A 324 -8.13 5.82 -29.26
N VAL A 325 -8.05 7.01 -29.88
CA VAL A 325 -7.90 7.13 -31.33
C VAL A 325 -6.55 7.73 -31.70
N GLY A 326 -6.21 8.87 -31.10
CA GLY A 326 -5.01 9.62 -31.41
C GLY A 326 -5.31 10.90 -32.20
N CYS A 327 -4.66 11.99 -31.80
CA CYS A 327 -4.67 13.28 -32.50
C CYS A 327 -3.38 14.04 -32.21
N GLU A 328 -3.15 15.16 -32.88
CA GLU A 328 -1.95 16.00 -32.66
C GLU A 328 -1.78 16.42 -31.20
N ARG A 329 -2.89 16.74 -30.48
CA ARG A 329 -2.85 17.18 -29.08
C ARG A 329 -2.37 16.10 -28.10
N CYS A 330 -2.52 14.85 -28.44
CA CYS A 330 -2.03 13.72 -27.63
C CYS A 330 -0.84 13.02 -28.30
N TYR A 331 -0.22 13.63 -29.29
CA TYR A 331 0.87 13.06 -30.08
C TYR A 331 0.51 11.68 -30.62
N TYR A 332 -0.71 11.53 -31.13
CA TYR A 332 -1.28 10.30 -31.69
C TYR A 332 -1.33 9.09 -30.76
N THR A 333 -1.13 9.28 -29.46
CA THR A 333 -1.18 8.20 -28.48
C THR A 333 -2.61 7.81 -28.05
N GLY A 334 -3.58 8.71 -28.24
CA GLY A 334 -4.94 8.55 -27.73
C GLY A 334 -5.11 8.87 -26.23
N TYR A 335 -3.99 9.14 -25.51
CA TYR A 335 -4.00 9.42 -24.08
C TYR A 335 -3.38 10.77 -23.75
N ARG A 336 -3.95 11.45 -22.74
CA ARG A 336 -3.43 12.72 -22.26
C ARG A 336 -3.58 12.84 -20.74
N GLY A 337 -2.44 12.84 -20.04
CA GLY A 337 -2.38 12.84 -18.59
C GLY A 337 -2.48 11.44 -17.99
N ARG A 338 -2.36 11.39 -16.67
CA ARG A 338 -2.42 10.18 -15.85
C ARG A 338 -3.17 10.50 -14.57
N ARG A 339 -3.85 9.51 -14.02
CA ARG A 339 -4.50 9.61 -12.71
C ARG A 339 -4.02 8.45 -11.84
N ALA A 340 -3.70 8.74 -10.61
CA ALA A 340 -3.45 7.68 -9.65
C ALA A 340 -4.77 7.12 -9.15
N ILE A 341 -4.80 5.81 -8.95
CA ILE A 341 -5.85 5.07 -8.26
C ILE A 341 -5.24 4.41 -7.04
N TYR A 342 -6.05 4.26 -6.02
CA TYR A 342 -5.62 3.81 -4.72
C TYR A 342 -6.51 2.70 -4.18
N GLU A 343 -5.89 1.83 -3.39
CA GLU A 343 -6.52 1.00 -2.38
C GLU A 343 -5.94 1.45 -1.04
N VAL A 344 -6.76 1.97 -0.15
CA VAL A 344 -6.35 2.54 1.14
C VAL A 344 -6.95 1.72 2.26
N ILE A 345 -6.10 1.07 3.05
CA ILE A 345 -6.49 0.22 4.17
C ILE A 345 -5.93 0.82 5.46
N PRO A 346 -6.70 1.66 6.18
CA PRO A 346 -6.33 2.06 7.54
C PRO A 346 -6.43 0.85 8.46
N ILE A 347 -5.39 0.62 9.27
CA ILE A 347 -5.33 -0.52 10.18
C ILE A 347 -6.00 -0.13 11.50
N ASP A 348 -7.19 -0.67 11.73
CA ASP A 348 -7.92 -0.64 12.98
C ASP A 348 -7.66 -1.91 13.82
N ASP A 349 -8.28 -2.02 14.99
CA ASP A 349 -8.08 -3.13 15.92
C ASP A 349 -8.45 -4.50 15.31
N GLU A 350 -9.53 -4.56 14.49
CA GLU A 350 -9.98 -5.81 13.85
C GLU A 350 -9.01 -6.24 12.72
N LEU A 351 -8.49 -5.29 11.95
CA LEU A 351 -7.46 -5.56 10.94
C LEU A 351 -6.10 -5.86 11.59
N ALA A 352 -5.77 -5.21 12.70
CA ALA A 352 -4.57 -5.53 13.48
C ALA A 352 -4.65 -6.97 14.03
N GLU A 353 -5.83 -7.44 14.45
CA GLU A 353 -6.01 -8.85 14.82
C GLU A 353 -5.83 -9.78 13.63
N ALA A 354 -6.38 -9.43 12.45
CA ALA A 354 -6.16 -10.19 11.22
C ALA A 354 -4.68 -10.27 10.83
N VAL A 355 -3.91 -9.18 11.05
CA VAL A 355 -2.44 -9.18 10.91
C VAL A 355 -1.79 -10.15 11.88
N ARG A 356 -2.19 -10.13 13.18
CA ARG A 356 -1.65 -10.99 14.23
C ARG A 356 -1.90 -12.46 13.95
N GLU A 357 -3.12 -12.79 13.52
CA GLU A 357 -3.51 -14.14 13.12
C GLU A 357 -2.96 -14.55 11.75
N SER A 358 -2.34 -13.62 11.04
CA SER A 358 -1.79 -13.87 9.70
C SER A 358 -2.86 -14.32 8.69
N ARG A 359 -4.04 -13.74 8.77
CA ARG A 359 -5.16 -14.07 7.86
C ARG A 359 -4.76 -13.77 6.41
N PRO A 360 -4.83 -14.76 5.52
CA PRO A 360 -4.47 -14.56 4.11
C PRO A 360 -5.54 -13.79 3.36
N ASP A 361 -6.81 -14.00 3.70
CA ASP A 361 -7.97 -13.35 3.09
C ASP A 361 -8.66 -12.43 4.09
N ILE A 362 -8.75 -11.16 3.69
CA ILE A 362 -9.45 -10.11 4.43
C ILE A 362 -10.57 -9.46 3.59
N ALA A 363 -10.88 -10.01 2.43
CA ALA A 363 -11.90 -9.43 1.55
C ALA A 363 -13.23 -9.16 2.28
N PRO A 364 -13.75 -10.06 3.13
CA PRO A 364 -14.98 -9.78 3.90
C PRO A 364 -14.83 -8.60 4.86
N LEU A 365 -13.62 -8.39 5.43
CA LEU A 365 -13.36 -7.27 6.33
C LEU A 365 -13.28 -5.94 5.56
N LEU A 366 -12.71 -5.94 4.35
CA LEU A 366 -12.65 -4.78 3.48
C LEU A 366 -14.04 -4.40 2.98
N GLU A 367 -14.83 -5.37 2.55
CA GLU A 367 -16.21 -5.18 2.09
C GLU A 367 -17.10 -4.60 3.21
N LYS A 368 -17.05 -5.17 4.41
CA LYS A 368 -17.77 -4.66 5.59
C LYS A 368 -17.46 -3.18 5.87
N ARG A 369 -16.24 -2.74 5.59
CA ARG A 369 -15.77 -1.35 5.75
C ARG A 369 -16.04 -0.49 4.52
N GLY A 370 -16.49 -1.07 3.41
CA GLY A 370 -16.65 -0.40 2.14
C GLY A 370 -15.32 0.17 1.61
N ILE A 371 -14.22 -0.52 1.85
CA ILE A 371 -12.90 -0.16 1.31
C ILE A 371 -12.87 -0.58 -0.16
N THR A 372 -12.65 0.38 -1.03
CA THR A 372 -12.51 0.14 -2.48
C THR A 372 -11.13 -0.42 -2.79
N THR A 373 -11.10 -1.52 -3.54
CA THR A 373 -9.86 -2.13 -4.04
C THR A 373 -9.29 -1.34 -5.23
N LEU A 374 -8.05 -1.67 -5.64
CA LEU A 374 -7.50 -1.15 -6.89
C LEU A 374 -8.35 -1.51 -8.09
N LYS A 375 -8.94 -2.70 -8.09
CA LYS A 375 -9.84 -3.20 -9.13
C LYS A 375 -11.10 -2.33 -9.23
N ASP A 376 -11.75 -2.04 -8.11
CA ASP A 376 -12.93 -1.19 -8.06
C ASP A 376 -12.60 0.23 -8.54
N SER A 377 -11.50 0.81 -8.06
CA SER A 377 -11.05 2.14 -8.46
C SER A 377 -10.71 2.23 -9.96
N ALA A 378 -10.16 1.17 -10.54
CA ALA A 378 -9.89 1.08 -11.97
C ALA A 378 -11.18 0.98 -12.79
N LEU A 379 -12.12 0.16 -12.29
CA LEU A 379 -13.42 -0.02 -12.93
C LEU A 379 -14.23 1.28 -12.94
N ASP A 380 -14.25 2.03 -11.85
CA ASP A 380 -14.92 3.33 -11.75
C ASP A 380 -14.38 4.34 -12.78
N LEU A 381 -13.05 4.37 -12.97
CA LEU A 381 -12.44 5.22 -14.00
C LEU A 381 -12.85 4.79 -15.42
N PHE A 382 -12.94 3.50 -15.66
CA PHE A 382 -13.38 2.97 -16.94
C PHE A 382 -14.86 3.27 -17.20
N LEU A 383 -15.75 2.99 -16.25
CA LEU A 383 -17.19 3.22 -16.35
C LEU A 383 -17.51 4.71 -16.50
N SER A 384 -16.72 5.58 -15.88
CA SER A 384 -16.85 7.04 -16.06
C SER A 384 -16.29 7.56 -17.40
N GLY A 385 -15.77 6.68 -18.27
CA GLY A 385 -15.26 7.03 -19.60
C GLY A 385 -13.98 7.88 -19.56
N GLN A 386 -13.21 7.82 -18.47
CA GLN A 386 -11.96 8.56 -18.30
C GLN A 386 -10.75 7.79 -18.82
N THR A 387 -10.82 6.46 -18.83
CA THR A 387 -9.74 5.59 -19.33
C THR A 387 -10.29 4.52 -20.27
N SER A 388 -9.42 3.75 -20.89
CA SER A 388 -9.79 2.65 -21.79
C SER A 388 -9.76 1.30 -21.05
N LEU A 389 -10.44 0.32 -21.65
CA LEU A 389 -10.41 -1.05 -21.14
C LEU A 389 -8.99 -1.63 -21.12
N GLU A 390 -8.15 -1.33 -22.12
CA GLU A 390 -6.76 -1.79 -22.21
C GLU A 390 -5.93 -1.39 -21.00
N GLU A 391 -6.19 -0.19 -20.41
CA GLU A 391 -5.48 0.30 -19.24
C GLU A 391 -5.89 -0.41 -17.95
N VAL A 392 -7.15 -0.82 -17.84
CA VAL A 392 -7.68 -1.41 -16.61
C VAL A 392 -7.66 -2.94 -16.61
N LEU A 393 -7.66 -3.59 -17.76
CA LEU A 393 -7.64 -5.06 -17.88
C LEU A 393 -6.54 -5.74 -17.05
N PRO A 394 -5.29 -5.25 -17.02
CA PRO A 394 -4.26 -5.86 -16.18
C PRO A 394 -4.64 -5.85 -14.69
N LEU A 395 -5.29 -4.76 -14.23
CA LEU A 395 -5.70 -4.57 -12.83
C LEU A 395 -6.93 -5.42 -12.48
N LEU A 396 -7.81 -5.69 -13.44
CA LEU A 396 -8.99 -6.56 -13.24
C LEU A 396 -8.61 -8.03 -13.10
N ARG A 397 -7.40 -8.43 -13.56
CA ARG A 397 -6.87 -9.79 -13.50
C ARG A 397 -5.94 -10.05 -12.31
N GLU A 398 -5.44 -8.99 -11.64
CA GLU A 398 -4.72 -9.10 -10.37
C GLU A 398 -5.66 -9.50 -9.23
#